data_23ce07371c04cc9b250f582e13247529
#
_entry.id   23ce07371c04cc9b250f582e13247529
#
_cell.length_a   1.000
_cell.length_b   1.000
_cell.length_c   1.000
_cell.angle_alpha   90.00
_cell.angle_beta   90.00
_cell.angle_gamma   90.00
#
_symmetry.space_group_name_H-M   'P 1'
#
loop_
_entity.id
_entity.type
_entity.pdbx_description
1 polymer ?
#
loop_
_entity_poly.entity_id
_entity_poly.type
_entity_poly.pdbx_seq_one_letter_code
_entity_poly.pdbx_strand_id
1 'polypeptide(L)'
;GNFSISLTVKDIHKSKQFYEKLGFAVVAGNIDEQWIVLQNASCKIGLFQGMFDQNILTFNPGWDADGKNVEPFTDVRQLQRQLKSEGLVPTKEADENSSGPEFFTLIDPDGNQILVDQHR
;
A
#
# COMPACT_ATOMS: atom_id res chain seq x y z
N GLY A 1 3.67 7.89 -8.37
CA GLY A 1 3.65 6.84 -7.37
C GLY A 1 2.60 5.78 -7.63
N ASN A 2 2.68 4.69 -6.92
CA ASN A 2 1.72 3.60 -6.98
C ASN A 2 0.80 3.68 -5.76
N PHE A 3 -0.52 3.61 -6.00
CA PHE A 3 -1.51 3.62 -4.93
C PHE A 3 -2.37 2.37 -4.99
N SER A 4 -2.65 1.78 -3.83
CA SER A 4 -3.60 0.67 -3.70
C SER A 4 -4.34 0.76 -2.37
N ILE A 5 -5.54 0.17 -2.34
CA ILE A 5 -6.28 -0.02 -1.09
C ILE A 5 -6.03 -1.46 -0.67
N SER A 6 -5.53 -1.64 0.55
CA SER A 6 -5.30 -2.97 1.12
C SER A 6 -6.48 -3.31 2.02
N LEU A 7 -7.28 -4.29 1.60
CA LEU A 7 -8.49 -4.70 2.30
C LEU A 7 -8.22 -5.94 3.14
N THR A 8 -8.61 -5.89 4.41
CA THR A 8 -8.67 -7.09 5.24
C THR A 8 -9.98 -7.81 4.93
N VAL A 9 -9.91 -9.09 4.58
CA VAL A 9 -11.09 -9.87 4.15
C VAL A 9 -11.25 -11.11 5.00
N LYS A 10 -12.49 -11.58 5.12
CA LYS A 10 -12.82 -12.78 5.90
C LYS A 10 -12.70 -14.06 5.08
N ASP A 11 -12.97 -13.96 3.77
CA ASP A 11 -12.89 -15.11 2.84
C ASP A 11 -12.35 -14.56 1.52
N ILE A 12 -11.06 -14.76 1.29
CA ILE A 12 -10.36 -14.20 0.13
C ILE A 12 -10.89 -14.77 -1.19
N HIS A 13 -11.37 -16.02 -1.21
CA HIS A 13 -11.95 -16.62 -2.41
C HIS A 13 -13.25 -15.91 -2.83
N LYS A 14 -14.13 -15.64 -1.86
CA LYS A 14 -15.36 -14.90 -2.12
C LYS A 14 -15.09 -13.46 -2.55
N SER A 15 -14.13 -12.81 -1.90
CA SER A 15 -13.76 -11.44 -2.24
C SER A 15 -13.16 -11.37 -3.64
N LYS A 16 -12.29 -12.31 -4.01
CA LYS A 16 -11.72 -12.41 -5.36
C LYS A 16 -12.84 -12.50 -6.41
N GLN A 17 -13.79 -13.40 -6.22
CA GLN A 17 -14.91 -13.57 -7.15
C GLN A 17 -15.74 -12.30 -7.28
N PHE A 18 -16.00 -11.63 -6.15
CA PHE A 18 -16.75 -10.38 -6.13
C PHE A 18 -16.07 -9.30 -6.99
N TYR A 19 -14.78 -9.07 -6.76
CA TYR A 19 -14.05 -8.02 -7.48
C TYR A 19 -13.79 -8.38 -8.94
N GLU A 20 -13.63 -9.67 -9.25
CA GLU A 20 -13.54 -10.10 -10.66
C GLU A 20 -14.80 -9.75 -11.45
N LYS A 21 -15.98 -9.82 -10.83
CA LYS A 21 -17.25 -9.40 -11.46
C LYS A 21 -17.29 -7.90 -11.75
N LEU A 22 -16.52 -7.11 -11.00
CA LEU A 22 -16.39 -5.66 -11.23
C LEU A 22 -15.35 -5.31 -12.28
N GLY A 23 -14.67 -6.31 -12.85
CA GLY A 23 -13.68 -6.09 -13.91
C GLY A 23 -12.23 -6.12 -13.45
N PHE A 24 -11.98 -6.49 -12.18
CA PHE A 24 -10.62 -6.64 -11.68
C PHE A 24 -10.03 -8.01 -12.06
N ALA A 25 -8.72 -8.05 -12.23
CA ALA A 25 -7.99 -9.30 -12.49
C ALA A 25 -6.79 -9.40 -11.55
N VAL A 26 -6.45 -10.62 -11.16
CA VAL A 26 -5.29 -10.87 -10.30
C VAL A 26 -4.00 -10.56 -11.07
N VAL A 27 -3.15 -9.71 -10.49
CA VAL A 27 -1.86 -9.30 -11.08
C VAL A 27 -0.67 -9.70 -10.23
N ALA A 28 -0.87 -10.03 -8.95
CA ALA A 28 0.20 -10.41 -8.03
C ALA A 28 -0.34 -11.20 -6.85
N GLY A 29 0.58 -11.80 -6.10
CA GLY A 29 0.27 -12.52 -4.88
C GLY A 29 0.00 -14.00 -5.10
N ASN A 30 -0.31 -14.68 -4.01
CA ASN A 30 -0.64 -16.10 -4.00
C ASN A 30 -1.82 -16.33 -3.05
N ILE A 31 -2.95 -16.75 -3.61
CA ILE A 31 -4.18 -16.95 -2.82
C ILE A 31 -4.01 -18.02 -1.74
N ASP A 32 -3.16 -19.02 -1.98
CA ASP A 32 -2.87 -20.06 -1.00
C ASP A 32 -2.09 -19.50 0.21
N GLU A 33 -1.41 -18.38 0.05
CA GLU A 33 -0.76 -17.62 1.12
C GLU A 33 -1.66 -16.54 1.70
N GLN A 34 -2.94 -16.50 1.28
CA GLN A 34 -3.98 -15.62 1.80
C GLN A 34 -3.78 -14.14 1.46
N TRP A 35 -3.14 -13.86 0.33
CA TRP A 35 -3.06 -12.50 -0.19
C TRP A 35 -2.97 -12.49 -1.72
N ILE A 36 -3.66 -11.54 -2.34
CA ILE A 36 -3.58 -11.28 -3.79
C ILE A 36 -3.73 -9.78 -4.03
N VAL A 37 -3.24 -9.34 -5.18
CA VAL A 37 -3.45 -7.98 -5.68
C VAL A 37 -4.26 -8.07 -6.97
N LEU A 38 -5.30 -7.27 -7.05
CA LEU A 38 -6.19 -7.17 -8.20
C LEU A 38 -6.03 -5.79 -8.83
N GLN A 39 -6.17 -5.71 -10.16
CA GLN A 39 -6.07 -4.45 -10.88
C GLN A 39 -7.16 -4.33 -11.93
N ASN A 40 -7.71 -3.13 -12.08
CA ASN A 40 -8.59 -2.73 -13.17
C ASN A 40 -8.10 -1.36 -13.66
N ALA A 41 -7.54 -1.30 -14.88
CA ALA A 41 -6.87 -0.12 -15.42
C ALA A 41 -5.79 0.38 -14.43
N SER A 42 -5.91 1.61 -13.91
CA SER A 42 -4.97 2.16 -12.93
C SER A 42 -5.36 1.90 -11.48
N CYS A 43 -6.49 1.22 -11.23
CA CYS A 43 -7.00 0.98 -9.88
C CYS A 43 -6.49 -0.35 -9.34
N LYS A 44 -5.88 -0.35 -8.15
CA LYS A 44 -5.38 -1.55 -7.48
C LYS A 44 -6.06 -1.77 -6.16
N ILE A 45 -6.38 -3.03 -5.87
CA ILE A 45 -6.93 -3.48 -4.59
C ILE A 45 -6.14 -4.69 -4.15
N GLY A 46 -5.56 -4.64 -2.95
CA GLY A 46 -4.97 -5.80 -2.31
C GLY A 46 -5.99 -6.48 -1.40
N LEU A 47 -6.08 -7.79 -1.46
CA LEU A 47 -6.92 -8.59 -0.57
C LEU A 47 -6.01 -9.40 0.35
N PHE A 48 -6.23 -9.29 1.66
CA PHE A 48 -5.40 -9.94 2.68
C PHE A 48 -6.30 -10.59 3.72
N GLN A 49 -6.11 -11.87 3.94
CA GLN A 49 -6.89 -12.60 4.94
C GLN A 49 -6.02 -12.93 6.15
N GLY A 50 -6.42 -12.45 7.33
CA GLY A 50 -5.76 -12.79 8.59
C GLY A 50 -4.42 -12.10 8.85
N MET A 51 -4.08 -11.04 8.12
CA MET A 51 -2.79 -10.37 8.26
C MET A 51 -2.85 -9.08 9.08
N PHE A 52 -3.97 -8.37 9.05
CA PHE A 52 -4.16 -7.13 9.81
C PHE A 52 -5.65 -6.91 10.05
N ASP A 53 -5.98 -5.98 10.97
CA ASP A 53 -7.35 -5.82 11.46
C ASP A 53 -8.15 -4.75 10.73
N GLN A 54 -7.50 -3.80 10.06
CA GLN A 54 -8.15 -2.65 9.43
C GLN A 54 -7.64 -2.47 8.01
N ASN A 55 -8.51 -1.90 7.15
CA ASN A 55 -8.12 -1.56 5.79
C ASN A 55 -7.05 -0.47 5.79
N ILE A 56 -6.16 -0.52 4.79
CA ILE A 56 -5.00 0.35 4.70
C ILE A 56 -4.96 1.02 3.34
N LEU A 57 -4.74 2.33 3.32
CA LEU A 57 -4.40 3.07 2.10
C LEU A 57 -2.88 2.99 1.91
N THR A 58 -2.44 2.39 0.82
CA THR A 58 -1.02 2.10 0.59
C THR A 58 -0.49 2.91 -0.58
N PHE A 59 0.62 3.64 -0.34
CA PHE A 59 1.29 4.45 -1.34
C PHE A 59 2.73 3.98 -1.49
N ASN A 60 3.20 3.82 -2.74
CA ASN A 60 4.60 3.54 -3.02
C ASN A 60 5.18 4.67 -3.88
N PRO A 61 6.07 5.51 -3.34
CA PRO A 61 6.58 6.67 -4.07
C PRO A 61 7.56 6.31 -5.19
N GLY A 62 8.19 5.15 -5.13
CA GLY A 62 9.22 4.74 -6.08
C GLY A 62 8.72 3.98 -7.30
N TRP A 63 7.43 3.67 -7.38
CA TRP A 63 6.82 2.89 -8.44
C TRP A 63 5.72 3.65 -9.17
N ASP A 64 5.50 3.31 -10.45
CA ASP A 64 4.32 3.74 -11.19
C ASP A 64 3.12 2.81 -10.91
N ALA A 65 1.99 3.05 -11.61
CA ALA A 65 0.77 2.27 -11.42
C ALA A 65 0.93 0.79 -11.80
N ASP A 66 1.95 0.44 -12.59
CA ASP A 66 2.22 -0.92 -13.01
C ASP A 66 3.29 -1.61 -12.15
N GLY A 67 3.73 -0.97 -11.08
CA GLY A 67 4.74 -1.50 -10.17
C GLY A 67 6.16 -1.41 -10.72
N LYS A 68 6.39 -0.54 -11.70
CA LYS A 68 7.71 -0.33 -12.28
C LYS A 68 8.39 0.88 -11.65
N ASN A 69 9.71 0.82 -11.54
CA ASN A 69 10.50 1.92 -11.00
C ASN A 69 10.29 3.21 -11.80
N VAL A 70 10.10 4.33 -11.10
CA VAL A 70 10.03 5.66 -11.71
C VAL A 70 11.25 6.48 -11.31
N GLU A 71 11.68 7.35 -12.25
CA GLU A 71 12.77 8.30 -12.01
C GLU A 71 12.39 9.68 -12.56
N PRO A 72 12.58 10.77 -11.80
CA PRO A 72 12.96 10.77 -10.38
C PRO A 72 11.79 10.41 -9.47
N PHE A 73 12.09 10.01 -8.24
CA PHE A 73 11.05 9.81 -7.20
C PHE A 73 11.50 10.43 -5.89
N THR A 74 10.52 10.73 -5.01
CA THR A 74 10.82 11.25 -3.69
C THR A 74 10.99 10.08 -2.73
N ASP A 75 12.18 9.95 -2.12
CA ASP A 75 12.46 8.89 -1.15
C ASP A 75 11.54 9.00 0.07
N VAL A 76 11.13 7.85 0.61
CA VAL A 76 10.23 7.76 1.76
C VAL A 76 10.74 8.54 2.98
N ARG A 77 12.05 8.58 3.18
CA ARG A 77 12.67 9.31 4.31
C ARG A 77 12.54 10.82 4.14
N GLN A 78 12.66 11.29 2.89
CA GLN A 78 12.45 12.71 2.56
C GLN A 78 10.98 13.09 2.73
N LEU A 79 10.05 12.25 2.29
CA LEU A 79 8.62 12.45 2.51
C LEU A 79 8.31 12.53 4.01
N GLN A 80 8.85 11.62 4.80
CA GLN A 80 8.65 11.63 6.25
C GLN A 80 9.12 12.94 6.87
N ARG A 81 10.33 13.40 6.54
CA ARG A 81 10.84 14.67 7.06
C ARG A 81 9.95 15.84 6.69
N GLN A 82 9.49 15.87 5.44
CA GLN A 82 8.61 16.94 4.95
C GLN A 82 7.28 16.94 5.72
N LEU A 83 6.65 15.78 5.89
CA LEU A 83 5.38 15.66 6.61
C LEU A 83 5.53 16.00 8.09
N LYS A 84 6.62 15.62 8.72
CA LYS A 84 6.92 15.98 10.12
C LYS A 84 7.09 17.51 10.26
N SER A 85 7.71 18.15 9.28
CA SER A 85 7.86 19.62 9.29
C SER A 85 6.51 20.32 9.15
N GLU A 86 5.50 19.67 8.60
CA GLU A 86 4.12 20.18 8.49
C GLU A 86 3.25 19.79 9.69
N GLY A 87 3.82 19.16 10.71
CA GLY A 87 3.13 18.83 11.95
C GLY A 87 2.49 17.47 12.00
N LEU A 88 2.68 16.62 10.99
CA LEU A 88 2.19 15.25 11.02
C LEU A 88 3.13 14.36 11.84
N VAL A 89 2.54 13.45 12.63
CA VAL A 89 3.29 12.55 13.50
C VAL A 89 3.06 11.11 13.04
N PRO A 90 4.07 10.46 12.43
CA PRO A 90 3.94 9.05 12.04
C PRO A 90 3.66 8.17 13.26
N THR A 91 2.80 7.15 13.08
CA THR A 91 2.59 6.11 14.11
C THR A 91 3.74 5.13 14.15
N LYS A 92 4.43 4.95 13.03
CA LYS A 92 5.72 4.26 12.93
C LYS A 92 6.58 5.02 11.95
N GLU A 93 7.81 5.35 12.37
CA GLU A 93 8.75 6.10 11.54
C GLU A 93 9.65 5.16 10.74
N ALA A 94 10.01 5.60 9.51
CA ALA A 94 11.11 5.03 8.77
C ALA A 94 12.44 5.41 9.42
N ASP A 95 13.44 4.52 9.32
CA ASP A 95 14.80 4.82 9.76
C ASP A 95 15.46 5.76 8.74
N GLU A 96 15.62 7.02 9.13
CA GLU A 96 16.18 8.05 8.24
C GLU A 96 17.68 7.90 7.99
N ASN A 97 18.35 7.02 8.72
CA ASN A 97 19.77 6.70 8.55
C ASN A 97 20.00 5.47 7.67
N SER A 98 18.93 4.81 7.21
CA SER A 98 18.99 3.63 6.35
C SER A 98 18.98 4.01 4.87
N SER A 99 19.18 3.01 4.00
CA SER A 99 19.05 3.14 2.54
C SER A 99 18.24 1.97 2.01
N GLY A 100 17.65 2.13 0.81
CA GLY A 100 16.85 1.09 0.18
C GLY A 100 15.42 1.04 0.71
N PRO A 101 14.76 -0.13 0.66
CA PRO A 101 13.38 -0.28 1.09
C PRO A 101 13.16 0.18 2.55
N GLU A 102 12.08 0.90 2.76
CA GLU A 102 11.68 1.39 4.08
C GLU A 102 10.23 1.84 4.02
N PHE A 103 9.59 2.06 5.17
CA PHE A 103 8.20 2.53 5.22
C PHE A 103 7.93 3.34 6.48
N PHE A 104 6.85 4.14 6.42
CA PHE A 104 6.27 4.75 7.61
C PHE A 104 4.76 4.64 7.55
N THR A 105 4.10 4.80 8.71
CA THR A 105 2.64 4.73 8.81
C THR A 105 2.08 6.00 9.45
N LEU A 106 0.85 6.33 9.04
CA LEU A 106 0.08 7.46 9.55
C LEU A 106 -1.34 7.01 9.82
N ILE A 107 -2.06 7.80 10.60
CA ILE A 107 -3.51 7.67 10.78
C ILE A 107 -4.12 9.02 10.43
N ASP A 108 -5.13 9.01 9.55
CA ASP A 108 -5.80 10.25 9.17
C ASP A 108 -6.76 10.72 10.28
N PRO A 109 -7.38 11.92 10.16
CA PRO A 109 -8.25 12.45 11.21
C PRO A 109 -9.46 11.56 11.55
N ASP A 110 -9.86 10.66 10.64
CA ASP A 110 -11.00 9.78 10.85
C ASP A 110 -10.61 8.36 11.23
N GLY A 111 -9.32 8.12 11.50
CA GLY A 111 -8.81 6.82 11.94
C GLY A 111 -8.42 5.88 10.81
N ASN A 112 -8.37 6.34 9.57
CA ASN A 112 -7.94 5.49 8.46
C ASN A 112 -6.43 5.28 8.49
N GLN A 113 -6.01 4.02 8.32
CA GLN A 113 -4.60 3.64 8.31
C GLN A 113 -3.97 3.98 6.96
N ILE A 114 -2.79 4.59 7.01
CA ILE A 114 -2.02 4.96 5.81
C ILE A 114 -0.63 4.34 5.92
N LEU A 115 -0.20 3.67 4.87
CA LEU A 115 1.14 3.11 4.74
C LEU A 115 1.83 3.75 3.54
N VAL A 116 2.99 4.34 3.77
CA VAL A 116 3.88 4.78 2.69
C VAL A 116 5.04 3.81 2.65
N ASP A 117 5.08 2.99 1.61
CA ASP A 117 5.90 1.78 1.53
C ASP A 117 6.79 1.84 0.29
N GLN A 118 8.09 1.95 0.50
CA GLN A 118 9.08 2.01 -0.59
C GLN A 118 9.80 0.68 -0.68
N HIS A 119 9.78 0.08 -1.88
CA HIS A 119 10.34 -1.25 -2.13
C HIS A 119 11.70 -1.21 -2.86
N ARG A 120 12.30 -0.03 -2.96
CA ARG A 120 13.56 0.12 -3.70
C ARG A 120 14.58 1.00 -2.99
#